data_124a75e95ad553fd9bf9821c0909a48c
#
_entry.id   124a75e95ad553fd9bf9821c0909a48c
#
_cell.length_a   1.000
_cell.length_b   1.000
_cell.length_c   1.000
_cell.angle_alpha   90.00
_cell.angle_beta   90.00
_cell.angle_gamma   90.00
#
_symmetry.space_group_name_H-M   'P 1'
#
loop_
_entity.id
_entity.type
_entity.pdbx_description
1 polymer ?
#
loop_
_entity_poly.entity_id
_entity_poly.type
_entity_poly.pdbx_seq_one_letter_code
_entity_poly.pdbx_strand_id
1 'polypeptide(L)'
;MKCGYVAVLGLPNAGKSSLVNFLVGEEVAIVSHRKQTTRNSILGIKSGEEYQIVFIDTPGIHHSKNLLDKFMMKNVRSAIAQADVVLYLFDGSIEMDDEERDYIENLKQKTENLILVQTKADKKQKNFPFDATKISVNTGENINKLLEMIISKLPEQDAIFEDDLFTNKSINFLIAEKVRGFLLNELDKEVPHGIAVVVTNFEETTSLLNVEIEIICEREQHKGIVIGKGGRTLKKLGEEARKYIENLCEKKCMLKLFVKVDKDWRNKNIEQYGY
;
A
#
# COMPACT_ATOMS: atom_id res chain seq x y z
N MET A 1 -23.18 1.09 -15.73
CA MET A 1 -22.74 1.81 -14.54
C MET A 1 -21.39 2.47 -14.81
N LYS A 2 -20.97 3.47 -14.01
CA LYS A 2 -19.63 4.05 -14.10
C LYS A 2 -18.62 3.10 -13.45
N CYS A 3 -17.72 2.49 -14.24
CA CYS A 3 -16.81 1.48 -13.71
C CYS A 3 -15.42 1.60 -14.37
N GLY A 4 -14.34 1.39 -13.61
CA GLY A 4 -12.99 1.40 -14.17
C GLY A 4 -11.87 1.43 -13.14
N TYR A 5 -10.64 1.42 -13.66
CA TYR A 5 -9.42 1.42 -12.88
C TYR A 5 -8.90 2.84 -12.63
N VAL A 6 -8.47 3.10 -11.40
CA VAL A 6 -7.91 4.38 -10.96
C VAL A 6 -6.51 4.16 -10.37
N ALA A 7 -5.47 4.55 -11.08
CA ALA A 7 -4.11 4.49 -10.57
C ALA A 7 -3.86 5.63 -9.58
N VAL A 8 -3.34 5.30 -8.40
CA VAL A 8 -3.00 6.27 -7.35
C VAL A 8 -1.48 6.41 -7.26
N LEU A 9 -0.96 7.53 -7.76
CA LEU A 9 0.47 7.83 -7.90
C LEU A 9 0.90 8.94 -6.95
N GLY A 10 2.21 9.09 -6.79
CA GLY A 10 2.85 10.19 -6.03
C GLY A 10 4.10 9.71 -5.32
N LEU A 11 4.85 10.64 -4.76
CA LEU A 11 6.05 10.34 -3.98
C LEU A 11 5.74 9.52 -2.72
N PRO A 12 6.74 8.91 -2.07
CA PRO A 12 6.55 8.28 -0.77
C PRO A 12 5.95 9.28 0.24
N ASN A 13 5.02 8.81 1.08
CA ASN A 13 4.31 9.59 2.11
C ASN A 13 3.35 10.69 1.59
N ALA A 14 3.03 10.71 0.31
CA ALA A 14 2.00 11.59 -0.26
C ALA A 14 0.56 11.24 0.18
N GLY A 15 0.36 10.12 0.91
CA GLY A 15 -0.96 9.74 1.44
C GLY A 15 -1.76 8.78 0.56
N LYS A 16 -1.13 8.11 -0.43
CA LYS A 16 -1.78 7.20 -1.39
C LYS A 16 -2.58 6.08 -0.70
N SER A 17 -1.90 5.23 0.06
CA SER A 17 -2.53 4.10 0.77
C SER A 17 -3.58 4.56 1.79
N SER A 18 -3.35 5.70 2.45
CA SER A 18 -4.35 6.29 3.37
C SER A 18 -5.61 6.71 2.64
N LEU A 19 -5.48 7.32 1.47
CA LEU A 19 -6.63 7.71 0.64
C LEU A 19 -7.39 6.47 0.14
N VAL A 20 -6.68 5.46 -0.36
CA VAL A 20 -7.30 4.21 -0.84
C VAL A 20 -8.06 3.52 0.28
N ASN A 21 -7.46 3.31 1.46
CA ASN A 21 -8.13 2.72 2.61
C ASN A 21 -9.39 3.52 3.01
N PHE A 22 -9.28 4.85 3.05
CA PHE A 22 -10.42 5.72 3.40
C PHE A 22 -11.57 5.58 2.40
N LEU A 23 -11.25 5.60 1.09
CA LEU A 23 -12.26 5.49 0.03
C LEU A 23 -12.91 4.11 -0.02
N VAL A 24 -12.14 3.05 0.16
CA VAL A 24 -12.65 1.66 0.21
C VAL A 24 -13.48 1.42 1.47
N GLY A 25 -13.07 1.99 2.59
CA GLY A 25 -13.67 1.77 3.93
C GLY A 25 -13.02 0.63 4.70
N GLU A 26 -11.99 -0.01 4.13
CA GLU A 26 -11.27 -1.15 4.69
C GLU A 26 -9.74 -0.94 4.65
N GLU A 27 -9.01 -1.58 5.54
CA GLU A 27 -7.54 -1.51 5.60
C GLU A 27 -6.91 -2.50 4.58
N VAL A 28 -6.94 -2.15 3.29
CA VAL A 28 -6.40 -2.99 2.20
C VAL A 28 -4.90 -2.81 2.00
N ALA A 29 -4.36 -1.67 2.39
CA ALA A 29 -2.94 -1.33 2.23
C ALA A 29 -2.33 -0.84 3.54
N ILE A 30 -1.05 -1.15 3.77
CA ILE A 30 -0.32 -0.65 4.95
C ILE A 30 -0.21 0.86 4.91
N VAL A 31 -0.47 1.51 6.03
CA VAL A 31 -0.19 2.93 6.24
C VAL A 31 0.97 3.09 7.23
N SER A 32 2.01 3.79 6.81
CA SER A 32 3.16 4.12 7.66
C SER A 32 3.79 5.44 7.21
N HIS A 33 4.41 6.14 8.16
CA HIS A 33 5.21 7.33 7.87
C HIS A 33 6.57 7.01 7.23
N ARG A 34 6.91 5.73 7.08
CA ARG A 34 8.17 5.27 6.46
C ARG A 34 8.08 5.29 4.94
N LYS A 35 9.22 5.55 4.28
CA LYS A 35 9.30 5.42 2.81
C LYS A 35 9.19 3.94 2.40
N GLN A 36 8.75 3.69 1.17
CA GLN A 36 8.61 2.34 0.60
C GLN A 36 7.69 1.42 1.42
N THR A 37 6.60 1.96 1.95
CA THR A 37 5.58 1.20 2.67
C THR A 37 4.87 0.23 1.73
N THR A 38 4.35 0.70 0.61
CA THR A 38 3.74 -0.12 -0.45
C THR A 38 4.83 -0.62 -1.39
N ARG A 39 4.91 -1.93 -1.59
CA ARG A 39 5.88 -2.58 -2.51
C ARG A 39 5.18 -3.25 -3.69
N ASN A 40 4.06 -3.90 -3.45
CA ASN A 40 3.18 -4.45 -4.49
C ASN A 40 2.09 -3.44 -4.84
N SER A 41 1.60 -3.45 -6.06
CA SER A 41 0.33 -2.80 -6.37
C SER A 41 -0.80 -3.57 -5.70
N ILE A 42 -1.66 -2.85 -4.98
CA ILE A 42 -2.79 -3.40 -4.25
C ILE A 42 -4.06 -2.85 -4.88
N LEU A 43 -5.02 -3.73 -5.20
CA LEU A 43 -6.33 -3.28 -5.63
C LEU A 43 -7.21 -3.04 -4.40
N GLY A 44 -7.81 -1.85 -4.34
CA GLY A 44 -8.88 -1.50 -3.43
C GLY A 44 -10.16 -1.28 -4.22
N ILE A 45 -11.20 -2.02 -3.93
CA ILE A 45 -12.46 -1.99 -4.67
C ILE A 45 -13.50 -1.23 -3.86
N LYS A 46 -14.15 -0.26 -4.49
CA LYS A 46 -15.27 0.46 -3.93
C LYS A 46 -16.47 0.37 -4.85
N SER A 47 -17.49 -0.35 -4.43
CA SER A 47 -18.78 -0.42 -5.11
C SER A 47 -19.78 0.57 -4.50
N GLY A 48 -20.64 1.12 -5.34
CA GLY A 48 -21.81 1.92 -5.01
C GLY A 48 -22.96 1.57 -5.94
N GLU A 49 -24.14 2.16 -5.77
CA GLU A 49 -25.35 1.80 -6.54
C GLU A 49 -25.15 1.89 -8.07
N GLU A 50 -24.45 2.91 -8.54
CA GLU A 50 -24.25 3.18 -9.97
C GLU A 50 -22.78 3.25 -10.39
N TYR A 51 -21.84 2.84 -9.52
CA TYR A 51 -20.42 2.86 -9.85
C TYR A 51 -19.65 1.74 -9.16
N GLN A 52 -18.55 1.34 -9.80
CA GLN A 52 -17.49 0.54 -9.17
C GLN A 52 -16.14 1.14 -9.53
N ILE A 53 -15.33 1.44 -8.53
CA ILE A 53 -13.99 2.00 -8.70
C ILE A 53 -12.97 0.98 -8.22
N VAL A 54 -12.02 0.64 -9.08
CA VAL A 54 -10.90 -0.23 -8.75
C VAL A 54 -9.65 0.63 -8.59
N PHE A 55 -9.35 1.03 -7.36
CA PHE A 55 -8.13 1.76 -7.05
C PHE A 55 -6.91 0.85 -7.15
N ILE A 56 -5.87 1.29 -7.84
CA ILE A 56 -4.56 0.64 -7.86
C ILE A 56 -3.63 1.48 -6.97
N ASP A 57 -3.48 1.08 -5.69
CA ASP A 57 -2.47 1.69 -4.81
C ASP A 57 -1.09 1.26 -5.28
N THR A 58 -0.23 2.23 -5.56
CA THR A 58 1.10 1.98 -6.11
C THR A 58 2.21 2.30 -5.12
N PRO A 59 3.37 1.65 -5.27
CA PRO A 59 4.59 2.09 -4.61
C PRO A 59 4.87 3.58 -4.86
N GLY A 60 5.47 4.26 -3.89
CA GLY A 60 5.94 5.63 -4.08
C GLY A 60 7.00 5.72 -5.18
N ILE A 61 6.89 6.73 -6.03
CA ILE A 61 7.85 6.97 -7.12
C ILE A 61 9.21 7.29 -6.52
N HIS A 62 10.26 6.59 -6.97
CA HIS A 62 11.64 6.76 -6.50
C HIS A 62 12.65 6.18 -7.49
N HIS A 63 13.92 6.55 -7.33
CA HIS A 63 15.01 5.98 -8.13
C HIS A 63 15.31 4.54 -7.73
N SER A 64 15.43 3.66 -8.72
CA SER A 64 15.70 2.23 -8.51
C SER A 64 17.16 1.96 -8.20
N LYS A 65 17.43 1.28 -7.06
CA LYS A 65 18.78 0.90 -6.61
C LYS A 65 19.04 -0.60 -6.64
N ASN A 66 18.01 -1.43 -6.64
CA ASN A 66 18.07 -2.89 -6.58
C ASN A 66 16.93 -3.51 -7.41
N LEU A 67 16.83 -4.84 -7.46
CA LEU A 67 15.78 -5.53 -8.22
C LEU A 67 14.40 -5.28 -7.64
N LEU A 68 14.25 -5.21 -6.33
CA LEU A 68 12.97 -4.88 -5.69
C LEU A 68 12.48 -3.48 -6.10
N ASP A 69 13.36 -2.47 -6.09
CA ASP A 69 13.01 -1.11 -6.56
C ASP A 69 12.59 -1.11 -8.03
N LYS A 70 13.28 -1.87 -8.89
CA LYS A 70 12.90 -2.02 -10.31
C LYS A 70 11.52 -2.63 -10.47
N PHE A 71 11.20 -3.65 -9.67
CA PHE A 71 9.88 -4.26 -9.62
C PHE A 71 8.81 -3.25 -9.19
N MET A 72 9.06 -2.48 -8.12
CA MET A 72 8.16 -1.43 -7.66
C MET A 72 7.87 -0.40 -8.77
N MET A 73 8.90 0.07 -9.48
CA MET A 73 8.72 1.03 -10.58
C MET A 73 8.05 0.40 -11.81
N LYS A 74 8.21 -0.90 -12.06
CA LYS A 74 7.43 -1.63 -13.07
C LYS A 74 5.94 -1.63 -12.70
N ASN A 75 5.61 -1.87 -11.43
CA ASN A 75 4.22 -1.83 -10.94
C ASN A 75 3.57 -0.44 -11.14
N VAL A 76 4.31 0.64 -10.86
CA VAL A 76 3.83 2.02 -11.14
C VAL A 76 3.49 2.20 -12.62
N ARG A 77 4.41 1.80 -13.53
CA ARG A 77 4.16 1.92 -14.98
C ARG A 77 2.99 1.06 -15.46
N SER A 78 2.87 -0.15 -14.93
CA SER A 78 1.75 -1.05 -15.25
C SER A 78 0.42 -0.47 -14.78
N ALA A 79 0.38 0.13 -13.60
CA ALA A 79 -0.83 0.79 -13.08
C ALA A 79 -1.28 1.95 -13.98
N ILE A 80 -0.34 2.79 -14.43
CA ILE A 80 -0.65 3.89 -15.37
C ILE A 80 -1.22 3.36 -16.68
N ALA A 81 -0.62 2.30 -17.22
CA ALA A 81 -1.05 1.72 -18.50
C ALA A 81 -2.43 1.05 -18.44
N GLN A 82 -2.85 0.60 -17.25
CA GLN A 82 -4.14 -0.06 -17.01
C GLN A 82 -5.25 0.92 -16.65
N ALA A 83 -4.92 2.09 -16.17
CA ALA A 83 -5.88 2.99 -15.55
C ALA A 83 -6.70 3.78 -16.57
N ASP A 84 -8.00 3.90 -16.31
CA ASP A 84 -8.93 4.81 -16.99
C ASP A 84 -8.77 6.26 -16.47
N VAL A 85 -8.42 6.39 -15.17
CA VAL A 85 -8.15 7.67 -14.49
C VAL A 85 -6.87 7.56 -13.69
N VAL A 86 -6.05 8.59 -13.70
CA VAL A 86 -4.83 8.67 -12.89
C VAL A 86 -4.97 9.78 -11.85
N LEU A 87 -4.78 9.43 -10.59
CA LEU A 87 -4.63 10.39 -9.50
C LEU A 87 -3.14 10.58 -9.22
N TYR A 88 -2.65 11.80 -9.26
CA TYR A 88 -1.32 12.12 -8.75
C TYR A 88 -1.44 12.91 -7.44
N LEU A 89 -1.00 12.29 -6.35
CA LEU A 89 -1.04 12.84 -5.00
C LEU A 89 0.30 13.49 -4.65
N PHE A 90 0.25 14.72 -4.16
CA PHE A 90 1.41 15.39 -3.58
C PHE A 90 1.09 16.00 -2.21
N ASP A 91 2.08 16.04 -1.34
CA ASP A 91 1.95 16.57 0.03
C ASP A 91 1.87 18.10 0.02
N GLY A 92 0.71 18.65 0.30
CA GLY A 92 0.48 20.09 0.32
C GLY A 92 1.20 20.85 1.46
N SER A 93 1.77 20.15 2.43
CA SER A 93 2.42 20.75 3.59
C SER A 93 3.94 20.98 3.44
N ILE A 94 4.54 20.44 2.38
CA ILE A 94 5.97 20.57 2.08
C ILE A 94 6.20 21.27 0.75
N GLU A 95 7.38 21.84 0.53
CA GLU A 95 7.76 22.40 -0.77
C GLU A 95 7.92 21.25 -1.79
N MET A 96 7.44 21.48 -3.01
CA MET A 96 7.64 20.59 -4.14
C MET A 96 9.01 20.87 -4.75
N ASP A 97 9.82 19.85 -4.98
CA ASP A 97 11.08 19.99 -5.70
C ASP A 97 10.87 20.04 -7.23
N ASP A 98 11.93 20.41 -7.94
CA ASP A 98 11.88 20.55 -9.40
C ASP A 98 11.66 19.19 -10.08
N GLU A 99 12.18 18.09 -9.52
CA GLU A 99 12.02 16.75 -10.07
C GLU A 99 10.56 16.29 -10.02
N GLU A 100 9.86 16.51 -8.90
CA GLU A 100 8.43 16.22 -8.79
C GLU A 100 7.59 17.10 -9.72
N ARG A 101 7.94 18.38 -9.85
CA ARG A 101 7.28 19.31 -10.78
C ARG A 101 7.39 18.83 -12.22
N ASP A 102 8.61 18.52 -12.67
CA ASP A 102 8.87 18.03 -14.02
C ASP A 102 8.15 16.70 -14.30
N TYR A 103 8.08 15.84 -13.29
CA TYR A 103 7.32 14.59 -13.38
C TYR A 103 5.83 14.84 -13.62
N ILE A 104 5.22 15.76 -12.87
CA ILE A 104 3.80 16.13 -13.02
C ILE A 104 3.55 16.72 -14.41
N GLU A 105 4.40 17.65 -14.89
CA GLU A 105 4.26 18.23 -16.23
C GLU A 105 4.36 17.16 -17.34
N ASN A 106 5.25 16.21 -17.19
CA ASN A 106 5.40 15.09 -18.13
C ASN A 106 4.16 14.17 -18.10
N LEU A 107 3.60 13.93 -16.90
CA LEU A 107 2.41 13.12 -16.73
C LEU A 107 1.18 13.78 -17.35
N LYS A 108 1.02 15.11 -17.22
CA LYS A 108 -0.04 15.90 -17.86
C LYS A 108 -0.04 15.75 -19.38
N GLN A 109 1.13 15.72 -20.00
CA GLN A 109 1.26 15.58 -21.45
C GLN A 109 0.87 14.18 -21.96
N LYS A 110 0.99 13.15 -21.10
CA LYS A 110 0.83 11.74 -21.50
C LYS A 110 -0.47 11.10 -21.02
N THR A 111 -1.20 11.77 -20.14
CA THR A 111 -2.36 11.19 -19.46
C THR A 111 -3.56 12.11 -19.62
N GLU A 112 -4.56 11.67 -20.37
CA GLU A 112 -5.76 12.44 -20.66
C GLU A 112 -6.63 12.68 -19.40
N ASN A 113 -6.87 11.61 -18.63
CA ASN A 113 -7.70 11.65 -17.42
C ASN A 113 -6.84 11.75 -16.15
N LEU A 114 -6.00 12.78 -16.06
CA LEU A 114 -5.22 13.08 -14.85
C LEU A 114 -6.02 13.98 -13.90
N ILE A 115 -6.02 13.63 -12.62
CA ILE A 115 -6.50 14.46 -11.51
C ILE A 115 -5.34 14.72 -10.56
N LEU A 116 -4.98 15.99 -10.35
CA LEU A 116 -3.98 16.38 -9.36
C LEU A 116 -4.65 16.58 -8.00
N VAL A 117 -4.07 15.97 -6.98
CA VAL A 117 -4.60 15.92 -5.62
C VAL A 117 -3.56 16.44 -4.64
N GLN A 118 -3.84 17.59 -4.03
CA GLN A 118 -3.05 18.19 -2.95
C GLN A 118 -3.54 17.64 -1.61
N THR A 119 -2.73 16.80 -0.98
CA THR A 119 -3.11 16.11 0.27
C THR A 119 -2.76 16.91 1.52
N LYS A 120 -3.23 16.43 2.69
CA LYS A 120 -2.97 16.98 4.03
C LYS A 120 -3.46 18.43 4.15
N ALA A 121 -4.65 18.72 3.62
CA ALA A 121 -5.28 20.05 3.70
C ALA A 121 -5.47 20.55 5.14
N ASP A 122 -5.52 19.63 6.12
CA ASP A 122 -5.54 19.90 7.56
C ASP A 122 -4.25 20.54 8.11
N LYS A 123 -3.17 20.57 7.31
CA LYS A 123 -1.90 21.21 7.66
C LYS A 123 -1.75 22.55 6.96
N LYS A 124 -0.74 23.35 7.38
CA LYS A 124 -0.38 24.59 6.69
C LYS A 124 0.06 24.27 5.27
N GLN A 125 -0.68 24.79 4.30
CA GLN A 125 -0.46 24.53 2.89
C GLN A 125 0.60 25.44 2.28
N LYS A 126 1.36 24.89 1.33
CA LYS A 126 2.26 25.64 0.44
C LYS A 126 1.55 26.03 -0.84
N ASN A 127 2.16 26.95 -1.61
CA ASN A 127 1.66 27.35 -2.91
C ASN A 127 2.27 26.48 -4.01
N PHE A 128 1.44 26.01 -4.93
CA PHE A 128 1.85 25.18 -6.05
C PHE A 128 1.37 25.78 -7.37
N PRO A 129 2.12 25.60 -8.46
CA PRO A 129 1.76 26.14 -9.77
C PRO A 129 0.67 25.33 -10.50
N PHE A 130 0.00 24.41 -9.82
CA PHE A 130 -0.99 23.51 -10.38
C PHE A 130 -2.37 23.76 -9.80
N ASP A 131 -3.40 23.69 -10.65
CA ASP A 131 -4.77 23.52 -10.19
C ASP A 131 -4.95 22.09 -9.68
N ALA A 132 -5.21 21.92 -8.39
CA ALA A 132 -5.32 20.63 -7.73
C ALA A 132 -6.46 20.64 -6.70
N THR A 133 -7.14 19.50 -6.57
CA THR A 133 -8.13 19.31 -5.52
C THR A 133 -7.44 19.11 -4.17
N LYS A 134 -7.67 20.03 -3.23
CA LYS A 134 -7.14 19.93 -1.86
C LYS A 134 -8.01 19.00 -1.03
N ILE A 135 -7.38 18.01 -0.41
CA ILE A 135 -8.08 17.02 0.43
C ILE A 135 -7.37 16.77 1.76
N SER A 136 -8.12 16.34 2.75
CA SER A 136 -7.57 15.74 3.97
C SER A 136 -8.26 14.41 4.28
N VAL A 137 -7.49 13.33 4.30
CA VAL A 137 -7.99 12.02 4.74
C VAL A 137 -8.31 12.02 6.24
N ASN A 138 -7.57 12.81 7.05
CA ASN A 138 -7.77 12.89 8.50
C ASN A 138 -9.11 13.54 8.89
N THR A 139 -9.55 14.55 8.13
CA THR A 139 -10.78 15.30 8.42
C THR A 139 -11.94 14.94 7.49
N GLY A 140 -11.68 14.19 6.42
CA GLY A 140 -12.65 13.89 5.37
C GLY A 140 -12.88 15.05 4.38
N GLU A 141 -12.11 16.15 4.51
CA GLU A 141 -12.29 17.36 3.70
C GLU A 141 -12.14 17.05 2.21
N ASN A 142 -13.14 17.47 1.42
CA ASN A 142 -13.22 17.34 -0.03
C ASN A 142 -13.09 15.91 -0.61
N ILE A 143 -13.20 14.86 0.21
CA ILE A 143 -13.10 13.47 -0.28
C ILE A 143 -14.28 13.13 -1.19
N ASN A 144 -15.51 13.53 -0.83
CA ASN A 144 -16.69 13.30 -1.68
C ASN A 144 -16.57 14.05 -3.02
N LYS A 145 -16.05 15.28 -3.01
CA LYS A 145 -15.79 16.03 -4.26
C LYS A 145 -14.78 15.29 -5.15
N LEU A 146 -13.70 14.76 -4.57
CA LEU A 146 -12.73 13.95 -5.31
C LEU A 146 -13.39 12.70 -5.89
N LEU A 147 -14.23 12.01 -5.12
CA LEU A 147 -14.95 10.82 -5.57
C LEU A 147 -15.88 11.13 -6.77
N GLU A 148 -16.65 12.20 -6.71
CA GLU A 148 -17.49 12.68 -7.82
C GLU A 148 -16.66 12.98 -9.09
N MET A 149 -15.52 13.65 -8.94
CA MET A 149 -14.60 13.92 -10.04
C MET A 149 -14.07 12.62 -10.68
N ILE A 150 -13.73 11.61 -9.87
CA ILE A 150 -13.29 10.30 -10.36
C ILE A 150 -14.43 9.66 -11.16
N ILE A 151 -15.61 9.52 -10.55
CA ILE A 151 -16.78 8.86 -11.16
C ILE A 151 -17.13 9.51 -12.51
N SER A 152 -17.09 10.84 -12.59
CA SER A 152 -17.41 11.57 -13.83
C SER A 152 -16.50 11.21 -15.01
N LYS A 153 -15.26 10.78 -14.73
CA LYS A 153 -14.24 10.43 -15.74
C LYS A 153 -14.19 8.93 -16.07
N LEU A 154 -14.87 8.08 -15.29
CA LEU A 154 -14.90 6.64 -15.56
C LEU A 154 -15.75 6.31 -16.79
N PRO A 155 -15.36 5.28 -17.56
CA PRO A 155 -16.16 4.74 -18.63
C PRO A 155 -17.48 4.12 -18.14
N GLU A 156 -18.39 3.90 -19.05
CA GLU A 156 -19.60 3.12 -18.81
C GLU A 156 -19.36 1.66 -19.22
N GLN A 157 -19.44 0.76 -18.25
CA GLN A 157 -19.29 -0.68 -18.45
C GLN A 157 -19.89 -1.46 -17.28
N ASP A 158 -19.89 -2.79 -17.38
CA ASP A 158 -20.32 -3.68 -16.30
C ASP A 158 -19.31 -3.69 -15.15
N ALA A 159 -19.75 -4.12 -13.97
CA ALA A 159 -18.88 -4.29 -12.81
C ALA A 159 -17.75 -5.29 -13.13
N ILE A 160 -16.53 -4.96 -12.68
CA ILE A 160 -15.33 -5.77 -12.89
C ILE A 160 -15.22 -6.86 -11.81
N PHE A 161 -15.69 -6.57 -10.61
CA PHE A 161 -15.65 -7.45 -9.45
C PHE A 161 -17.03 -7.59 -8.81
N GLU A 162 -17.22 -8.62 -7.99
CA GLU A 162 -18.39 -8.78 -7.14
C GLU A 162 -18.47 -7.66 -6.10
N ASP A 163 -19.68 -7.25 -5.71
CA ASP A 163 -19.90 -6.04 -4.89
C ASP A 163 -19.40 -6.15 -3.46
N ASP A 164 -19.22 -7.37 -2.94
CA ASP A 164 -18.73 -7.66 -1.59
C ASP A 164 -17.19 -7.71 -1.50
N LEU A 165 -16.50 -7.67 -2.65
CA LEU A 165 -15.04 -7.68 -2.68
C LEU A 165 -14.49 -6.26 -2.42
N PHE A 166 -13.58 -6.14 -1.45
CA PHE A 166 -12.83 -4.91 -1.18
C PHE A 166 -11.38 -4.96 -1.68
N THR A 167 -10.86 -6.15 -2.03
CA THR A 167 -9.53 -6.35 -2.62
C THR A 167 -9.44 -7.69 -3.36
N ASN A 168 -8.53 -7.81 -4.31
CA ASN A 168 -8.22 -9.06 -5.00
C ASN A 168 -7.05 -9.84 -4.36
N LYS A 169 -6.54 -9.38 -3.22
CA LYS A 169 -5.39 -10.01 -2.58
C LYS A 169 -5.80 -11.21 -1.73
N SER A 170 -4.94 -12.23 -1.73
CA SER A 170 -5.16 -13.41 -0.89
C SER A 170 -5.03 -13.07 0.61
N ILE A 171 -5.65 -13.88 1.45
CA ILE A 171 -5.52 -13.80 2.92
C ILE A 171 -4.03 -13.85 3.34
N ASN A 172 -3.24 -14.72 2.73
CA ASN A 172 -1.80 -14.83 3.02
C ASN A 172 -1.06 -13.51 2.74
N PHE A 173 -1.41 -12.83 1.65
CA PHE A 173 -0.82 -11.53 1.33
C PHE A 173 -1.20 -10.48 2.39
N LEU A 174 -2.48 -10.40 2.76
CA LEU A 174 -2.95 -9.44 3.77
C LEU A 174 -2.28 -9.66 5.12
N ILE A 175 -2.13 -10.92 5.54
CA ILE A 175 -1.43 -11.30 6.77
C ILE A 175 0.05 -10.87 6.70
N ALA A 176 0.76 -11.21 5.61
CA ALA A 176 2.16 -10.86 5.43
C ALA A 176 2.37 -9.33 5.45
N GLU A 177 1.51 -8.58 4.77
CA GLU A 177 1.56 -7.12 4.76
C GLU A 177 1.25 -6.53 6.15
N LYS A 178 0.26 -7.06 6.90
CA LYS A 178 -0.01 -6.59 8.26
C LYS A 178 1.18 -6.77 9.19
N VAL A 179 1.82 -7.94 9.15
CA VAL A 179 3.06 -8.21 9.91
C VAL A 179 4.19 -7.28 9.48
N ARG A 180 4.35 -7.03 8.19
CA ARG A 180 5.34 -6.09 7.66
C ARG A 180 5.05 -4.64 8.10
N GLY A 181 3.79 -4.25 8.10
CA GLY A 181 3.34 -2.94 8.59
C GLY A 181 3.68 -2.71 10.06
N PHE A 182 3.46 -3.73 10.90
CA PHE A 182 3.86 -3.68 12.31
C PHE A 182 5.38 -3.46 12.43
N LEU A 183 6.19 -4.23 11.71
CA LEU A 183 7.65 -4.11 11.73
C LEU A 183 8.14 -2.76 11.20
N LEU A 184 7.46 -2.19 10.19
CA LEU A 184 7.74 -0.84 9.69
C LEU A 184 7.53 0.24 10.77
N ASN A 185 6.54 0.08 11.64
CA ASN A 185 6.23 1.06 12.68
C ASN A 185 7.05 0.89 13.96
N GLU A 186 7.40 -0.36 14.33
CA GLU A 186 8.13 -0.66 15.57
C GLU A 186 9.64 -0.56 15.43
N LEU A 187 10.21 -0.79 14.24
CA LEU A 187 11.65 -0.80 14.03
C LEU A 187 12.17 0.52 13.50
N ASP A 188 13.43 0.84 13.81
CA ASP A 188 14.03 2.13 13.44
C ASP A 188 15.00 2.02 12.25
N LYS A 189 15.32 3.19 11.70
CA LYS A 189 16.33 3.42 10.65
C LYS A 189 16.06 2.57 9.39
N GLU A 190 17.10 1.92 8.87
CA GLU A 190 17.06 1.10 7.65
C GLU A 190 16.56 -0.34 7.86
N VAL A 191 16.45 -0.80 9.11
CA VAL A 191 16.09 -2.19 9.43
C VAL A 191 14.78 -2.62 8.76
N PRO A 192 13.66 -1.87 8.89
CA PRO A 192 12.39 -2.27 8.30
C PRO A 192 12.41 -2.32 6.77
N HIS A 193 13.29 -1.55 6.12
CA HIS A 193 13.42 -1.57 4.66
C HIS A 193 14.11 -2.83 4.13
N GLY A 194 14.93 -3.49 4.96
CA GLY A 194 15.61 -4.76 4.66
C GLY A 194 14.84 -6.02 5.08
N ILE A 195 13.52 -5.91 5.35
CA ILE A 195 12.70 -7.05 5.79
C ILE A 195 11.71 -7.43 4.69
N ALA A 196 11.57 -8.75 4.46
CA ALA A 196 10.44 -9.36 3.78
C ALA A 196 9.67 -10.24 4.77
N VAL A 197 8.39 -10.46 4.49
CA VAL A 197 7.49 -11.32 5.29
C VAL A 197 6.75 -12.24 4.35
N VAL A 198 6.78 -13.54 4.65
CA VAL A 198 6.13 -14.57 3.83
C VAL A 198 5.32 -15.49 4.74
N VAL A 199 4.06 -15.74 4.40
CA VAL A 199 3.27 -16.82 4.99
C VAL A 199 3.69 -18.12 4.32
N THR A 200 4.34 -19.00 5.04
CA THR A 200 4.87 -20.27 4.52
C THR A 200 3.92 -21.43 4.70
N ASN A 201 3.03 -21.35 5.67
CA ASN A 201 1.96 -22.32 5.88
C ASN A 201 0.68 -21.60 6.33
N PHE A 202 -0.44 -21.97 5.73
CA PHE A 202 -1.78 -21.54 6.13
C PHE A 202 -2.71 -22.74 5.98
N GLU A 203 -2.99 -23.39 7.09
CA GLU A 203 -3.82 -24.59 7.15
C GLU A 203 -5.04 -24.34 8.03
N GLU A 204 -6.21 -24.50 7.43
CA GLU A 204 -7.48 -24.32 8.11
C GLU A 204 -8.08 -25.68 8.50
N THR A 205 -8.32 -25.86 9.78
CA THR A 205 -9.08 -26.99 10.31
C THR A 205 -10.48 -26.55 10.72
N THR A 206 -11.30 -27.46 11.18
CA THR A 206 -12.67 -27.17 11.61
C THR A 206 -12.72 -26.09 12.70
N SER A 207 -11.74 -26.07 13.62
CA SER A 207 -11.77 -25.21 14.82
C SER A 207 -10.58 -24.28 14.98
N LEU A 208 -9.54 -24.45 14.18
CA LEU A 208 -8.27 -23.77 14.37
C LEU A 208 -7.59 -23.47 13.04
N LEU A 209 -6.91 -22.31 12.98
CA LEU A 209 -5.97 -21.96 11.92
C LEU A 209 -4.55 -22.25 12.40
N ASN A 210 -3.76 -22.94 11.59
CA ASN A 210 -2.32 -23.08 11.79
C ASN A 210 -1.61 -22.18 10.77
N VAL A 211 -0.93 -21.15 11.25
CA VAL A 211 -0.26 -20.17 10.40
C VAL A 211 1.23 -20.11 10.76
N GLU A 212 2.09 -20.25 9.76
CA GLU A 212 3.54 -20.07 9.90
C GLU A 212 4.01 -18.92 9.04
N ILE A 213 4.77 -18.01 9.64
CA ILE A 213 5.26 -16.79 8.98
C ILE A 213 6.77 -16.71 9.11
N GLU A 214 7.45 -16.49 8.00
CA GLU A 214 8.87 -16.21 7.94
C GLU A 214 9.12 -14.72 7.80
N ILE A 215 9.93 -14.16 8.71
CA ILE A 215 10.44 -12.80 8.67
C ILE A 215 11.87 -12.86 8.20
N ILE A 216 12.13 -12.38 6.99
CA ILE A 216 13.42 -12.50 6.31
C ILE A 216 14.17 -11.18 6.45
N CYS A 217 15.32 -11.21 7.08
CA CYS A 217 16.19 -10.08 7.31
C CYS A 217 17.37 -10.09 6.34
N GLU A 218 17.81 -8.94 5.88
CA GLU A 218 18.97 -8.83 4.99
C GLU A 218 20.32 -9.06 5.71
N ARG A 219 20.38 -8.85 7.04
CA ARG A 219 21.61 -8.92 7.84
C ARG A 219 21.36 -9.59 9.19
N GLU A 220 22.41 -10.26 9.73
CA GLU A 220 22.35 -10.88 11.07
C GLU A 220 21.99 -9.87 12.18
N GLN A 221 22.54 -8.67 12.11
CA GLN A 221 22.22 -7.61 13.06
C GLN A 221 20.74 -7.25 13.07
N HIS A 222 20.08 -7.26 11.90
CA HIS A 222 18.65 -6.99 11.77
C HIS A 222 17.81 -8.07 12.44
N LYS A 223 18.22 -9.35 12.34
CA LYS A 223 17.56 -10.47 13.03
C LYS A 223 17.50 -10.25 14.54
N GLY A 224 18.62 -9.84 15.15
CA GLY A 224 18.64 -9.54 16.58
C GLY A 224 17.69 -8.40 16.97
N ILE A 225 17.57 -7.36 16.14
CA ILE A 225 16.67 -6.22 16.36
C ILE A 225 15.21 -6.65 16.23
N VAL A 226 14.86 -7.46 15.22
CA VAL A 226 13.50 -8.00 15.01
C VAL A 226 13.06 -8.88 16.18
N ILE A 227 13.95 -9.72 16.70
CA ILE A 227 13.66 -10.56 17.87
C ILE A 227 13.49 -9.68 19.11
N GLY A 228 14.35 -8.69 19.28
CA GLY A 228 14.38 -7.79 20.42
C GLY A 228 14.98 -8.43 21.68
N LYS A 229 15.27 -7.61 22.71
CA LYS A 229 15.86 -8.07 23.96
C LYS A 229 14.94 -9.08 24.67
N GLY A 230 15.40 -10.32 24.80
CA GLY A 230 14.61 -11.40 25.41
C GLY A 230 13.34 -11.77 24.61
N GLY A 231 13.34 -11.52 23.29
CA GLY A 231 12.20 -11.86 22.42
C GLY A 231 11.01 -10.92 22.50
N ARG A 232 11.12 -9.75 23.13
CA ARG A 232 9.98 -8.84 23.40
C ARG A 232 9.31 -8.33 22.11
N THR A 233 10.10 -7.88 21.13
CA THR A 233 9.56 -7.36 19.86
C THR A 233 8.81 -8.44 19.11
N LEU A 234 9.41 -9.63 19.00
CA LEU A 234 8.78 -10.77 18.31
C LEU A 234 7.52 -11.26 19.03
N LYS A 235 7.50 -11.24 20.38
CA LYS A 235 6.31 -11.57 21.16
C LYS A 235 5.17 -10.58 20.90
N LYS A 236 5.44 -9.26 20.97
CA LYS A 236 4.45 -8.21 20.69
C LYS A 236 3.90 -8.35 19.26
N LEU A 237 4.78 -8.55 18.28
CA LEU A 237 4.40 -8.83 16.91
C LEU A 237 3.46 -10.03 16.79
N GLY A 238 3.79 -11.15 17.47
CA GLY A 238 2.99 -12.35 17.45
C GLY A 238 1.59 -12.16 18.05
N GLU A 239 1.48 -11.37 19.11
CA GLU A 239 0.18 -11.02 19.74
C GLU A 239 -0.69 -10.18 18.81
N GLU A 240 -0.13 -9.15 18.15
CA GLU A 240 -0.85 -8.29 17.22
C GLU A 240 -1.23 -9.03 15.92
N ALA A 241 -0.31 -9.80 15.36
CA ALA A 241 -0.55 -10.59 14.16
C ALA A 241 -1.65 -11.65 14.40
N ARG A 242 -1.63 -12.35 15.53
CA ARG A 242 -2.65 -13.33 15.89
C ARG A 242 -4.02 -12.68 16.01
N LYS A 243 -4.15 -11.56 16.71
CA LYS A 243 -5.42 -10.82 16.81
C LYS A 243 -5.98 -10.46 15.44
N TYR A 244 -5.11 -9.95 14.56
CA TYR A 244 -5.51 -9.61 13.20
C TYR A 244 -6.01 -10.82 12.42
N ILE A 245 -5.27 -11.94 12.47
CA ILE A 245 -5.65 -13.19 11.78
C ILE A 245 -6.97 -13.74 12.32
N GLU A 246 -7.13 -13.78 13.65
CA GLU A 246 -8.35 -14.25 14.29
C GLU A 246 -9.58 -13.39 13.92
N ASN A 247 -9.40 -12.07 13.81
CA ASN A 247 -10.48 -11.18 13.38
C ASN A 247 -10.77 -11.32 11.87
N LEU A 248 -9.73 -11.43 11.03
CA LEU A 248 -9.88 -11.56 9.59
C LEU A 248 -10.59 -12.86 9.17
N CYS A 249 -10.30 -13.96 9.89
CA CYS A 249 -10.78 -15.29 9.55
C CYS A 249 -11.89 -15.80 10.47
N GLU A 250 -12.28 -15.03 11.50
CA GLU A 250 -13.29 -15.39 12.51
C GLU A 250 -13.01 -16.73 13.21
N LYS A 251 -11.72 -17.11 13.32
CA LYS A 251 -11.25 -18.38 13.91
C LYS A 251 -10.04 -18.19 14.80
N LYS A 252 -9.91 -19.06 15.81
CA LYS A 252 -8.72 -19.12 16.65
C LYS A 252 -7.49 -19.51 15.83
N CYS A 253 -6.33 -18.88 16.15
CA CYS A 253 -5.09 -19.06 15.39
C CYS A 253 -3.94 -19.54 16.27
N MET A 254 -3.30 -20.63 15.85
CA MET A 254 -1.97 -21.02 16.29
C MET A 254 -0.96 -20.40 15.33
N LEU A 255 -0.25 -19.37 15.80
CA LEU A 255 0.74 -18.65 15.01
C LEU A 255 2.15 -19.01 15.41
N LYS A 256 2.99 -19.35 14.42
CA LYS A 256 4.43 -19.51 14.57
C LYS A 256 5.17 -18.49 13.74
N LEU A 257 6.15 -17.81 14.34
CA LEU A 257 6.99 -16.81 13.70
C LEU A 257 8.44 -17.30 13.64
N PHE A 258 9.04 -17.26 12.46
CA PHE A 258 10.44 -17.61 12.24
C PHE A 258 11.20 -16.38 11.71
N VAL A 259 12.37 -16.09 12.29
CA VAL A 259 13.22 -15.00 11.81
C VAL A 259 14.45 -15.61 11.16
N LYS A 260 14.60 -15.37 9.86
CA LYS A 260 15.70 -15.88 9.02
C LYS A 260 16.56 -14.72 8.50
N VAL A 261 17.78 -15.05 8.10
CA VAL A 261 18.65 -14.12 7.39
C VAL A 261 18.87 -14.63 5.98
N ASP A 262 18.60 -13.78 5.01
CA ASP A 262 18.94 -14.01 3.62
C ASP A 262 19.64 -12.76 3.06
N LYS A 263 20.95 -12.85 2.94
CA LYS A 263 21.80 -11.74 2.51
C LYS A 263 21.44 -11.33 1.09
N ASP A 264 21.31 -10.01 0.89
CA ASP A 264 21.05 -9.40 -0.42
C ASP A 264 19.76 -9.90 -1.12
N TRP A 265 18.75 -10.31 -0.34
CA TRP A 265 17.49 -10.85 -0.85
C TRP A 265 16.80 -9.91 -1.85
N ARG A 266 16.99 -8.59 -1.72
CA ARG A 266 16.40 -7.58 -2.62
C ARG A 266 16.94 -7.63 -4.06
N ASN A 267 18.05 -8.34 -4.28
CA ASN A 267 18.67 -8.59 -5.58
C ASN A 267 18.54 -10.05 -6.06
N LYS A 268 17.73 -10.86 -5.38
CA LYS A 268 17.44 -12.24 -5.76
C LYS A 268 16.10 -12.36 -6.52
N ASN A 269 15.63 -13.58 -6.74
CA ASN A 269 14.27 -13.80 -7.23
C ASN A 269 13.26 -13.33 -6.18
N ILE A 270 12.66 -12.16 -6.40
CA ILE A 270 11.77 -11.51 -5.44
C ILE A 270 10.43 -12.22 -5.27
N GLU A 271 10.02 -13.08 -6.21
CA GLU A 271 8.77 -13.84 -6.14
C GLU A 271 8.70 -14.74 -4.90
N GLN A 272 9.84 -15.35 -4.51
CA GLN A 272 9.92 -16.19 -3.31
C GLN A 272 9.73 -15.41 -2.00
N TYR A 273 9.78 -14.07 -2.04
CA TYR A 273 9.56 -13.19 -0.90
C TYR A 273 8.21 -12.45 -0.98
N GLY A 274 7.30 -12.90 -1.85
CA GLY A 274 5.95 -12.35 -1.99
C GLY A 274 5.83 -11.12 -2.91
N TYR A 275 6.78 -10.91 -3.83
CA TYR A 275 6.81 -9.77 -4.76
C TYR A 275 6.75 -10.17 -6.23
#